data_d1fb4570523d833b393bc43126250876
#
_entry.id   d1fb4570523d833b393bc43126250876
#
_cell.length_a   1.000
_cell.length_b   1.000
_cell.length_c   1.000
_cell.angle_alpha   90.00
_cell.angle_beta   90.00
_cell.angle_gamma   90.00
#
_symmetry.space_group_name_H-M   'P 1'
#
loop_
_entity.id
_entity.type
_entity.pdbx_description
1 polymer ?
#
loop_
_entity_poly.entity_id
_entity_poly.type
_entity_poly.pdbx_seq_one_letter_code
_entity_poly.pdbx_strand_id
1 'polypeptide(L)'
;PASPPRRCGLMGALVSALAFPVPRLPFAFYNEELLRRDDLVWLYTSKREKIPACHVKASKRSVADKPPGEGLTILYSHGNAEDLGLHLPFIDALARATGADVFSYEYVGYSLSRFANLSPDEDGCYRSIDAAWIYLTETLNIPANRIVVYGRSIGTGPSVDLVARTALKSGKAAAQPPRGALGLLLQSPLESAIRCALGYGSSLSMYPLDIFKNYEKIEAVVCKAAIIHGTSDNVVPCKGGVALHDALQNPYEPCWLEGYGHNNMPYDRVFLYARCFLGELNKVRRNAEREQGKPVVELFQKAGSA
;
A
#
# COMPACT_ATOMS: atom_id res chain seq x y z
N PRO A 1 -1.29 22.28 -29.90
CA PRO A 1 -0.43 21.26 -30.45
C PRO A 1 -0.28 20.14 -29.42
N ALA A 2 -0.82 18.96 -29.78
CA ALA A 2 -0.74 17.77 -28.98
C ALA A 2 0.71 17.27 -28.93
N SER A 3 1.22 16.98 -27.75
CA SER A 3 2.53 16.36 -27.53
C SER A 3 2.56 15.02 -28.28
N PRO A 4 3.66 14.67 -28.97
CA PRO A 4 3.75 13.39 -29.66
C PRO A 4 3.72 12.24 -28.67
N PRO A 5 3.14 11.08 -29.03
CA PRO A 5 3.16 9.90 -28.16
C PRO A 5 4.61 9.49 -27.93
N ARG A 6 5.00 9.37 -26.66
CA ARG A 6 6.31 8.84 -26.29
C ARG A 6 6.39 7.40 -26.82
N ARG A 7 7.24 7.19 -27.81
CA ARG A 7 7.60 5.86 -28.30
C ARG A 7 8.24 5.12 -27.12
N CYS A 8 7.55 4.15 -26.58
CA CYS A 8 8.15 3.14 -25.71
C CYS A 8 9.16 2.38 -26.59
N GLY A 9 10.42 2.80 -26.56
CA GLY A 9 11.47 2.17 -27.34
C GLY A 9 11.69 0.73 -26.85
N LEU A 10 12.31 -0.10 -27.69
CA LEU A 10 12.64 -1.51 -27.39
C LEU A 10 13.26 -1.68 -25.99
N MET A 11 14.02 -0.69 -25.53
CA MET A 11 14.66 -0.63 -24.21
C MET A 11 13.63 -0.47 -23.07
N GLY A 12 12.59 0.33 -23.25
CA GLY A 12 11.51 0.46 -22.25
C GLY A 12 10.70 -0.84 -22.09
N ALA A 13 10.44 -1.54 -23.20
CA ALA A 13 9.79 -2.85 -23.17
C ALA A 13 10.66 -3.92 -22.49
N LEU A 14 11.98 -3.88 -22.66
CA LEU A 14 12.91 -4.79 -21.99
C LEU A 14 13.00 -4.52 -20.49
N VAL A 15 13.08 -3.25 -20.09
CA VAL A 15 13.07 -2.85 -18.66
C VAL A 15 11.76 -3.26 -18.01
N SER A 16 10.63 -3.04 -18.68
CA SER A 16 9.32 -3.47 -18.17
C SER A 16 9.24 -4.97 -17.99
N ALA A 17 9.71 -5.77 -18.97
CA ALA A 17 9.70 -7.23 -18.88
C ALA A 17 10.59 -7.78 -17.75
N LEU A 18 11.67 -7.09 -17.41
CA LEU A 18 12.55 -7.46 -16.30
C LEU A 18 12.01 -6.99 -14.94
N ALA A 19 11.35 -5.82 -14.92
CA ALA A 19 10.81 -5.23 -13.71
C ALA A 19 9.49 -5.90 -13.26
N PHE A 20 8.74 -6.52 -14.19
CA PHE A 20 7.41 -7.10 -13.92
C PHE A 20 7.32 -8.57 -14.34
N PRO A 21 7.89 -9.51 -13.56
CA PRO A 21 7.76 -10.95 -13.80
C PRO A 21 6.34 -11.44 -13.45
N VAL A 22 5.39 -11.20 -14.36
CA VAL A 22 3.98 -11.55 -14.18
C VAL A 22 3.80 -13.07 -14.11
N PRO A 23 3.12 -13.63 -13.09
CA PRO A 23 2.76 -15.03 -13.05
C PRO A 23 1.90 -15.44 -14.27
N ARG A 24 2.23 -16.57 -14.89
CA ARG A 24 1.53 -17.06 -16.08
C ARG A 24 0.68 -18.28 -15.77
N LEU A 25 -0.26 -18.12 -14.84
CA LEU A 25 -1.19 -19.17 -14.49
C LEU A 25 -2.30 -19.33 -15.55
N PRO A 26 -2.85 -20.54 -15.74
CA PRO A 26 -3.95 -20.77 -16.65
C PRO A 26 -5.24 -20.09 -16.15
N PHE A 27 -6.15 -19.75 -17.07
CA PHE A 27 -7.43 -19.13 -16.71
C PHE A 27 -8.26 -20.01 -15.74
N ALA A 28 -8.16 -21.33 -15.86
CA ALA A 28 -8.82 -22.27 -14.98
C ALA A 28 -8.48 -22.04 -13.49
N PHE A 29 -7.23 -21.69 -13.17
CA PHE A 29 -6.81 -21.35 -11.82
C PHE A 29 -7.63 -20.17 -11.27
N TYR A 30 -7.72 -19.08 -12.03
CA TYR A 30 -8.49 -17.91 -11.58
C TYR A 30 -9.99 -18.16 -11.53
N ASN A 31 -10.50 -19.05 -12.38
CA ASN A 31 -11.90 -19.47 -12.34
C ASN A 31 -12.24 -20.18 -11.03
N GLU A 32 -11.31 -20.96 -10.49
CA GLU A 32 -11.51 -21.69 -9.24
C GLU A 32 -11.24 -20.84 -8.01
N GLU A 33 -10.12 -20.11 -8.00
CA GLU A 33 -9.63 -19.42 -6.82
C GLU A 33 -10.19 -17.99 -6.67
N LEU A 34 -10.42 -17.29 -7.78
CA LEU A 34 -10.75 -15.86 -7.74
C LEU A 34 -12.20 -15.58 -8.17
N LEU A 35 -12.65 -16.14 -9.31
CA LEU A 35 -13.98 -15.81 -9.87
C LEU A 35 -15.16 -16.36 -9.07
N ARG A 36 -14.92 -17.33 -8.17
CA ARG A 36 -15.96 -17.88 -7.29
C ARG A 36 -16.08 -17.15 -5.95
N ARG A 37 -15.28 -16.15 -5.71
CA ARG A 37 -15.30 -15.41 -4.44
C ARG A 37 -16.45 -14.41 -4.41
N ASP A 38 -17.20 -14.41 -3.32
CA ASP A 38 -18.31 -13.45 -3.09
C ASP A 38 -17.82 -12.02 -2.83
N ASP A 39 -16.54 -11.87 -2.43
CA ASP A 39 -15.89 -10.60 -2.15
C ASP A 39 -15.09 -10.04 -3.33
N LEU A 40 -15.18 -10.68 -4.51
CA LEU A 40 -14.58 -10.19 -5.75
C LEU A 40 -15.27 -8.92 -6.23
N VAL A 41 -14.46 -7.94 -6.56
CA VAL A 41 -14.89 -6.64 -7.11
C VAL A 41 -14.14 -6.36 -8.40
N TRP A 42 -14.81 -5.72 -9.34
CA TRP A 42 -14.17 -5.25 -10.57
C TRP A 42 -13.98 -3.74 -10.52
N LEU A 43 -12.75 -3.29 -10.73
CA LEU A 43 -12.38 -1.90 -10.79
C LEU A 43 -12.08 -1.50 -12.23
N TYR A 44 -12.21 -0.20 -12.51
CA TYR A 44 -11.80 0.39 -13.77
C TYR A 44 -10.82 1.53 -13.50
N THR A 45 -9.67 1.48 -14.13
CA THR A 45 -8.68 2.55 -14.05
C THR A 45 -9.14 3.79 -14.84
N SER A 46 -8.43 4.90 -14.70
CA SER A 46 -8.67 6.13 -15.48
C SER A 46 -8.56 5.92 -17.00
N LYS A 47 -7.86 4.87 -17.44
CA LYS A 47 -7.80 4.45 -18.85
C LYS A 47 -8.82 3.37 -19.21
N ARG A 48 -9.79 3.09 -18.33
CA ARG A 48 -10.83 2.06 -18.49
C ARG A 48 -10.28 0.63 -18.57
N GLU A 49 -9.08 0.40 -18.06
CA GLU A 49 -8.53 -0.96 -17.90
C GLU A 49 -9.27 -1.64 -16.76
N LYS A 50 -9.78 -2.86 -17.01
CA LYS A 50 -10.54 -3.64 -16.01
C LYS A 50 -9.58 -4.50 -15.20
N ILE A 51 -9.59 -4.35 -13.88
CA ILE A 51 -8.76 -5.10 -12.94
C ILE A 51 -9.62 -5.72 -11.82
N PRO A 52 -9.31 -6.95 -11.36
CA PRO A 52 -10.00 -7.54 -10.22
C PRO A 52 -9.46 -6.99 -8.90
N ALA A 53 -10.30 -6.99 -7.88
CA ALA A 53 -9.95 -6.73 -6.49
C ALA A 53 -10.77 -7.62 -5.56
N CYS A 54 -10.32 -7.87 -4.34
CA CYS A 54 -11.05 -8.58 -3.31
C CYS A 54 -11.20 -7.70 -2.06
N HIS A 55 -12.41 -7.66 -1.50
CA HIS A 55 -12.70 -6.96 -0.25
C HIS A 55 -12.96 -7.94 0.89
N VAL A 56 -11.88 -8.48 1.45
CA VAL A 56 -11.93 -9.42 2.56
C VAL A 56 -12.36 -8.70 3.82
N LYS A 57 -13.49 -9.11 4.37
CA LYS A 57 -14.00 -8.56 5.64
C LYS A 57 -13.32 -9.23 6.84
N ALA A 58 -12.94 -8.44 7.81
CA ALA A 58 -12.50 -8.97 9.10
C ALA A 58 -13.59 -9.86 9.68
N SER A 59 -13.24 -11.11 9.99
CA SER A 59 -14.20 -12.06 10.54
C SER A 59 -14.74 -11.56 11.87
N LYS A 60 -16.08 -11.49 12.00
CA LYS A 60 -16.77 -11.22 13.27
C LYS A 60 -16.52 -12.32 14.33
N ARG A 61 -15.85 -13.41 13.95
CA ARG A 61 -15.70 -14.63 14.76
C ARG A 61 -14.34 -14.77 15.44
N SER A 62 -13.49 -13.79 15.47
CA SER A 62 -12.19 -14.02 16.05
C SER A 62 -11.88 -13.07 17.16
N VAL A 63 -11.50 -13.68 18.30
CA VAL A 63 -10.86 -13.13 19.47
C VAL A 63 -11.82 -12.34 20.38
N ALA A 64 -11.93 -12.81 21.63
CA ALA A 64 -12.81 -12.29 22.69
C ALA A 64 -12.60 -10.81 23.01
N ASP A 65 -11.48 -10.23 22.59
CA ASP A 65 -11.16 -8.81 22.76
C ASP A 65 -11.24 -8.12 21.40
N LYS A 66 -11.88 -6.94 21.36
CA LYS A 66 -12.01 -6.12 20.14
C LYS A 66 -10.66 -5.99 19.45
N PRO A 67 -10.55 -6.42 18.19
CA PRO A 67 -9.26 -6.43 17.51
C PRO A 67 -8.73 -5.00 17.25
N PRO A 68 -7.43 -4.78 17.34
CA PRO A 68 -6.82 -3.45 17.18
C PRO A 68 -7.18 -2.73 15.88
N GLY A 69 -7.38 -3.47 14.78
CA GLY A 69 -7.76 -2.94 13.48
C GLY A 69 -9.27 -2.74 13.25
N GLU A 70 -10.11 -2.93 14.28
CA GLU A 70 -11.56 -2.82 14.15
C GLU A 70 -12.01 -1.47 13.55
N GLY A 71 -12.78 -1.54 12.47
CA GLY A 71 -13.28 -0.36 11.75
C GLY A 71 -12.25 0.31 10.85
N LEU A 72 -11.07 -0.29 10.66
CA LEU A 72 -10.09 0.10 9.67
C LEU A 72 -10.16 -0.80 8.43
N THR A 73 -9.72 -0.26 7.31
CA THR A 73 -9.53 -1.00 6.05
C THR A 73 -8.07 -0.86 5.63
N ILE A 74 -7.41 -1.99 5.39
CA ILE A 74 -6.08 -2.04 4.78
C ILE A 74 -6.26 -2.03 3.26
N LEU A 75 -5.70 -1.05 2.56
CA LEU A 75 -5.52 -1.07 1.11
C LEU A 75 -4.17 -1.70 0.82
N TYR A 76 -4.18 -2.95 0.32
CA TYR A 76 -3.00 -3.78 0.16
C TYR A 76 -2.51 -3.84 -1.29
N SER A 77 -1.23 -3.52 -1.48
CA SER A 77 -0.49 -3.61 -2.74
C SER A 77 0.51 -4.76 -2.67
N HIS A 78 0.29 -5.81 -3.48
CA HIS A 78 1.09 -7.03 -3.45
C HIS A 78 2.50 -6.87 -4.02
N GLY A 79 3.36 -7.86 -3.78
CA GLY A 79 4.73 -7.91 -4.29
C GLY A 79 4.82 -8.28 -5.76
N ASN A 80 6.04 -8.20 -6.29
CA ASN A 80 6.35 -8.65 -7.63
C ASN A 80 6.34 -10.20 -7.72
N ALA A 81 6.13 -10.74 -8.92
CA ALA A 81 5.97 -12.18 -9.14
C ALA A 81 4.82 -12.84 -8.34
N GLU A 82 3.93 -12.03 -7.82
CA GLU A 82 2.67 -12.42 -7.19
C GLU A 82 1.50 -11.92 -8.04
N ASP A 83 0.32 -12.40 -7.77
CA ASP A 83 -0.93 -11.85 -8.28
C ASP A 83 -2.07 -12.06 -7.27
N LEU A 84 -3.20 -11.42 -7.50
CA LEU A 84 -4.31 -11.45 -6.56
C LEU A 84 -4.76 -12.89 -6.24
N GLY A 85 -4.81 -13.78 -7.23
CA GLY A 85 -5.23 -15.17 -7.02
C GLY A 85 -4.27 -15.96 -6.12
N LEU A 86 -2.96 -15.81 -6.33
CA LEU A 86 -1.93 -16.44 -5.50
C LEU A 86 -1.90 -15.90 -4.08
N HIS A 87 -2.34 -14.65 -3.90
CA HIS A 87 -2.16 -13.89 -2.68
C HIS A 87 -3.35 -13.96 -1.72
N LEU A 88 -4.47 -14.54 -2.17
CA LEU A 88 -5.69 -14.69 -1.37
C LEU A 88 -5.47 -15.29 0.03
N PRO A 89 -4.70 -16.38 0.21
CA PRO A 89 -4.48 -16.94 1.54
C PRO A 89 -3.79 -15.97 2.51
N PHE A 90 -2.88 -15.14 2.00
CA PHE A 90 -2.20 -14.13 2.82
C PHE A 90 -3.16 -13.01 3.26
N ILE A 91 -3.96 -12.44 2.35
CA ILE A 91 -4.88 -11.36 2.70
C ILE A 91 -6.00 -11.83 3.62
N ASP A 92 -6.48 -13.08 3.46
CA ASP A 92 -7.43 -13.70 4.37
C ASP A 92 -6.84 -13.88 5.79
N ALA A 93 -5.57 -14.30 5.87
CA ALA A 93 -4.85 -14.42 7.13
C ALA A 93 -4.55 -13.06 7.78
N LEU A 94 -4.16 -12.06 6.96
CA LEU A 94 -3.92 -10.70 7.42
C LEU A 94 -5.18 -10.07 8.03
N ALA A 95 -6.34 -10.22 7.35
CA ALA A 95 -7.62 -9.73 7.87
C ALA A 95 -7.97 -10.37 9.23
N ARG A 96 -7.82 -11.69 9.34
CA ARG A 96 -8.05 -12.42 10.61
C ARG A 96 -7.10 -11.97 11.71
N ALA A 97 -5.81 -11.85 11.41
CA ALA A 97 -4.80 -11.53 12.40
C ALA A 97 -4.89 -10.09 12.90
N THR A 98 -5.20 -9.16 12.02
CA THR A 98 -5.26 -7.73 12.34
C THR A 98 -6.62 -7.27 12.83
N GLY A 99 -7.69 -7.93 12.43
CA GLY A 99 -9.07 -7.51 12.69
C GLY A 99 -9.51 -6.30 11.86
N ALA A 100 -8.74 -5.93 10.84
CA ALA A 100 -9.08 -4.92 9.85
C ALA A 100 -9.63 -5.59 8.59
N ASP A 101 -10.54 -4.94 7.88
CA ASP A 101 -10.87 -5.34 6.51
C ASP A 101 -9.64 -5.20 5.61
N VAL A 102 -9.46 -6.09 4.63
CA VAL A 102 -8.38 -6.00 3.66
C VAL A 102 -8.95 -5.85 2.26
N PHE A 103 -8.62 -4.76 1.60
CA PHE A 103 -8.93 -4.54 0.20
C PHE A 103 -7.64 -4.70 -0.61
N SER A 104 -7.53 -5.79 -1.37
CA SER A 104 -6.42 -6.05 -2.25
C SER A 104 -6.88 -5.97 -3.70
N TYR A 105 -6.08 -5.35 -4.54
CA TYR A 105 -6.38 -5.10 -5.94
C TYR A 105 -5.25 -5.63 -6.83
N GLU A 106 -5.54 -5.79 -8.10
CA GLU A 106 -4.60 -6.26 -9.11
C GLU A 106 -3.97 -5.10 -9.88
N TYR A 107 -2.74 -5.27 -10.34
CA TYR A 107 -2.11 -4.35 -11.27
C TYR A 107 -2.56 -4.61 -12.71
N VAL A 108 -2.62 -3.54 -13.50
CA VAL A 108 -2.82 -3.66 -14.96
C VAL A 108 -1.78 -4.62 -15.55
N GLY A 109 -2.24 -5.59 -16.32
CA GLY A 109 -1.36 -6.59 -16.94
C GLY A 109 -1.05 -7.83 -16.09
N TYR A 110 -1.54 -7.89 -14.84
CA TYR A 110 -1.42 -9.07 -13.97
C TYR A 110 -2.72 -9.86 -13.91
N SER A 111 -2.67 -11.13 -13.42
CA SER A 111 -3.83 -12.01 -13.19
C SER A 111 -4.84 -11.97 -14.35
N LEU A 112 -6.11 -11.75 -14.07
CA LEU A 112 -7.18 -11.70 -15.05
C LEU A 112 -7.06 -10.55 -16.06
N SER A 113 -6.45 -9.41 -15.68
CA SER A 113 -6.25 -8.28 -16.60
C SER A 113 -5.26 -8.60 -17.72
N ARG A 114 -4.35 -9.56 -17.51
CA ARG A 114 -3.43 -10.05 -18.52
C ARG A 114 -4.13 -10.62 -19.76
N PHE A 115 -5.28 -11.26 -19.57
CA PHE A 115 -6.04 -11.87 -20.68
C PHE A 115 -6.69 -10.83 -21.60
N ALA A 116 -6.66 -9.55 -21.24
CA ALA A 116 -7.05 -8.42 -22.08
C ALA A 116 -5.87 -7.85 -22.90
N ASN A 117 -4.74 -8.58 -23.00
CA ASN A 117 -3.50 -8.16 -23.68
C ASN A 117 -2.92 -6.84 -23.14
N LEU A 118 -3.10 -6.60 -21.83
CA LEU A 118 -2.50 -5.46 -21.14
C LEU A 118 -1.10 -5.84 -20.66
N SER A 119 -0.17 -4.91 -20.78
CA SER A 119 1.20 -5.06 -20.27
C SER A 119 1.38 -4.20 -19.01
N PRO A 120 2.08 -4.71 -17.98
CA PRO A 120 2.34 -3.95 -16.77
C PRO A 120 3.39 -2.86 -17.03
N ASP A 121 3.18 -1.72 -16.39
CA ASP A 121 4.13 -0.62 -16.31
C ASP A 121 3.94 0.14 -14.99
N GLU A 122 4.85 1.05 -14.66
CA GLU A 122 4.79 1.87 -13.45
C GLU A 122 3.48 2.68 -13.37
N ASP A 123 3.11 3.34 -14.47
CA ASP A 123 1.87 4.13 -14.57
C ASP A 123 0.62 3.24 -14.36
N GLY A 124 0.65 2.00 -14.83
CA GLY A 124 -0.38 0.99 -14.61
C GLY A 124 -0.57 0.67 -13.13
N CYS A 125 0.53 0.51 -12.38
CA CYS A 125 0.48 0.30 -10.94
C CYS A 125 -0.13 1.51 -10.21
N TYR A 126 0.23 2.73 -10.60
CA TYR A 126 -0.36 3.94 -10.04
C TYR A 126 -1.85 4.08 -10.36
N ARG A 127 -2.25 3.81 -11.61
CA ARG A 127 -3.67 3.83 -11.97
C ARG A 127 -4.47 2.75 -11.26
N SER A 128 -3.86 1.61 -10.98
CA SER A 128 -4.53 0.51 -10.26
C SER A 128 -4.83 0.87 -8.81
N ILE A 129 -3.85 1.42 -8.09
CA ILE A 129 -4.07 1.86 -6.70
C ILE A 129 -5.03 3.04 -6.63
N ASP A 130 -5.01 3.95 -7.61
CA ASP A 130 -5.96 5.07 -7.69
C ASP A 130 -7.40 4.58 -7.87
N ALA A 131 -7.62 3.58 -8.73
CA ALA A 131 -8.93 2.97 -8.91
C ALA A 131 -9.43 2.30 -7.62
N ALA A 132 -8.53 1.62 -6.89
CA ALA A 132 -8.86 1.01 -5.59
C ALA A 132 -9.15 2.07 -4.51
N TRP A 133 -8.38 3.14 -4.46
CA TRP A 133 -8.61 4.26 -3.54
C TRP A 133 -9.95 4.95 -3.78
N ILE A 134 -10.26 5.29 -5.05
CA ILE A 134 -11.52 5.89 -5.46
C ILE A 134 -12.70 4.97 -5.09
N TYR A 135 -12.57 3.67 -5.36
CA TYR A 135 -13.61 2.71 -5.00
C TYR A 135 -13.87 2.69 -3.49
N LEU A 136 -12.83 2.65 -2.66
CA LEU A 136 -12.98 2.67 -1.20
C LEU A 136 -13.59 3.99 -0.71
N THR A 137 -13.11 5.13 -1.19
CA THR A 137 -13.47 6.45 -0.66
C THR A 137 -14.75 7.00 -1.25
N GLU A 138 -15.02 6.78 -2.54
CA GLU A 138 -16.15 7.39 -3.25
C GLU A 138 -17.32 6.42 -3.48
N THR A 139 -17.03 5.13 -3.73
CA THR A 139 -18.09 4.12 -3.94
C THR A 139 -18.55 3.52 -2.61
N LEU A 140 -17.61 3.07 -1.78
CA LEU A 140 -17.94 2.51 -0.46
C LEU A 140 -18.07 3.57 0.64
N ASN A 141 -17.75 4.82 0.35
CA ASN A 141 -17.78 5.94 1.29
C ASN A 141 -16.98 5.67 2.59
N ILE A 142 -15.87 4.92 2.49
CA ILE A 142 -14.98 4.71 3.63
C ILE A 142 -14.15 5.98 3.83
N PRO A 143 -14.24 6.62 5.01
CA PRO A 143 -13.44 7.81 5.27
C PRO A 143 -11.94 7.53 5.12
N ALA A 144 -11.19 8.43 4.47
CA ALA A 144 -9.76 8.27 4.24
C ALA A 144 -8.97 8.02 5.55
N ASN A 145 -9.38 8.65 6.65
CA ASN A 145 -8.82 8.45 7.99
C ASN A 145 -9.19 7.09 8.65
N ARG A 146 -9.79 6.17 7.90
CA ARG A 146 -10.00 4.77 8.26
C ARG A 146 -9.30 3.82 7.31
N ILE A 147 -8.54 4.33 6.35
CA ILE A 147 -7.78 3.52 5.39
C ILE A 147 -6.31 3.58 5.76
N VAL A 148 -5.68 2.40 5.89
CA VAL A 148 -4.23 2.24 6.06
C VAL A 148 -3.70 1.62 4.77
N VAL A 149 -2.77 2.29 4.11
CA VAL A 149 -2.15 1.79 2.89
C VAL A 149 -1.01 0.86 3.26
N TYR A 150 -0.99 -0.34 2.69
CA TYR A 150 0.04 -1.33 2.95
C TYR A 150 0.65 -1.81 1.63
N GLY A 151 1.95 -1.57 1.44
CA GLY A 151 2.70 -2.03 0.29
C GLY A 151 3.76 -3.07 0.64
N ARG A 152 3.89 -4.13 -0.18
CA ARG A 152 4.97 -5.11 -0.08
C ARG A 152 5.87 -5.03 -1.31
N SER A 153 7.19 -4.96 -1.11
CA SER A 153 8.18 -4.99 -2.20
C SER A 153 7.86 -3.94 -3.27
N ILE A 154 7.65 -4.32 -4.53
CA ILE A 154 7.24 -3.40 -5.60
C ILE A 154 5.95 -2.64 -5.25
N GLY A 155 5.05 -3.26 -4.51
CA GLY A 155 3.81 -2.62 -4.05
C GLY A 155 4.02 -1.40 -3.15
N THR A 156 5.24 -1.21 -2.62
CA THR A 156 5.58 0.00 -1.88
C THR A 156 5.66 1.23 -2.79
N GLY A 157 5.96 1.04 -4.08
CA GLY A 157 5.96 2.12 -5.08
C GLY A 157 4.61 2.83 -5.19
N PRO A 158 3.54 2.15 -5.63
CA PRO A 158 2.21 2.75 -5.70
C PRO A 158 1.69 3.20 -4.34
N SER A 159 2.05 2.50 -3.25
CA SER A 159 1.60 2.86 -1.89
C SER A 159 2.18 4.20 -1.41
N VAL A 160 3.48 4.39 -1.55
CA VAL A 160 4.15 5.67 -1.21
C VAL A 160 3.64 6.80 -2.09
N ASP A 161 3.51 6.56 -3.40
CA ASP A 161 3.01 7.54 -4.35
C ASP A 161 1.59 8.03 -4.01
N LEU A 162 0.66 7.11 -3.76
CA LEU A 162 -0.71 7.45 -3.37
C LEU A 162 -0.73 8.30 -2.11
N VAL A 163 -0.02 7.88 -1.05
CA VAL A 163 -0.05 8.56 0.24
C VAL A 163 0.58 9.95 0.15
N ALA A 164 1.71 10.08 -0.53
CA ALA A 164 2.37 11.38 -0.75
C ALA A 164 1.47 12.36 -1.52
N ARG A 165 0.84 11.92 -2.62
CA ARG A 165 -0.05 12.78 -3.44
C ARG A 165 -1.35 13.16 -2.73
N THR A 166 -1.92 12.28 -1.94
CA THR A 166 -3.17 12.57 -1.21
C THR A 166 -2.93 13.50 -0.03
N ALA A 167 -1.77 13.45 0.60
CA ALA A 167 -1.35 14.39 1.64
C ALA A 167 -1.26 15.84 1.12
N LEU A 168 -0.65 16.04 -0.04
CA LEU A 168 -0.47 17.35 -0.65
C LEU A 168 -1.80 18.04 -1.04
N LYS A 169 -2.82 17.27 -1.40
CA LYS A 169 -4.15 17.78 -1.75
C LYS A 169 -4.95 18.27 -0.52
N SER A 170 -4.51 17.90 0.68
CA SER A 170 -5.09 18.36 1.95
C SER A 170 -4.50 19.71 2.32
N GLY A 171 -4.84 20.78 1.59
CA GLY A 171 -4.31 22.13 1.85
C GLY A 171 -4.46 22.56 3.32
N LYS A 172 -3.69 23.59 3.73
CA LYS A 172 -3.58 24.16 5.10
C LYS A 172 -4.89 24.65 5.75
N ALA A 173 -6.05 24.40 5.17
CA ALA A 173 -7.34 24.75 5.75
C ALA A 173 -7.74 23.71 6.81
N ALA A 174 -7.46 24.03 8.07
CA ALA A 174 -7.74 23.25 9.28
C ALA A 174 -9.23 22.87 9.53
N ALA A 175 -10.13 23.07 8.59
CA ALA A 175 -11.57 22.88 8.75
C ALA A 175 -12.15 21.65 8.00
N GLN A 176 -11.32 20.88 7.32
CA GLN A 176 -11.78 19.64 6.64
C GLN A 176 -11.06 18.41 7.20
N PRO A 177 -11.77 17.25 7.31
CA PRO A 177 -11.12 16.03 7.73
C PRO A 177 -9.93 15.70 6.80
N PRO A 178 -8.85 15.09 7.33
CA PRO A 178 -7.67 14.77 6.54
C PRO A 178 -8.08 13.93 5.32
N ARG A 179 -7.76 14.43 4.12
CA ARG A 179 -8.07 13.75 2.85
C ARG A 179 -7.13 12.59 2.53
N GLY A 180 -6.06 12.42 3.33
CA GLY A 180 -5.07 11.37 3.19
C GLY A 180 -5.37 10.14 4.02
N ALA A 181 -4.65 9.05 3.72
CA ALA A 181 -4.69 7.80 4.48
C ALA A 181 -4.35 8.02 5.96
N LEU A 182 -4.91 7.17 6.83
CA LEU A 182 -4.64 7.17 8.27
C LEU A 182 -3.18 6.84 8.57
N GLY A 183 -2.59 5.93 7.79
CA GLY A 183 -1.21 5.48 7.97
C GLY A 183 -0.69 4.72 6.76
N LEU A 184 0.62 4.50 6.74
CA LEU A 184 1.34 3.75 5.72
C LEU A 184 2.15 2.62 6.36
N LEU A 185 1.99 1.39 5.87
CA LEU A 185 2.81 0.25 6.27
C LEU A 185 3.59 -0.26 5.05
N LEU A 186 4.90 -0.36 5.19
CA LEU A 186 5.80 -0.80 4.12
C LEU A 186 6.54 -2.07 4.56
N GLN A 187 6.40 -3.13 3.78
CA GLN A 187 7.12 -4.39 3.96
C GLN A 187 8.17 -4.53 2.86
N SER A 188 9.44 -4.64 3.25
CA SER A 188 10.58 -4.72 2.33
C SER A 188 10.55 -3.61 1.26
N PRO A 189 10.46 -2.33 1.65
CA PRO A 189 10.32 -1.25 0.69
C PRO A 189 11.60 -1.06 -0.12
N LEU A 190 11.41 -0.80 -1.43
CA LEU A 190 12.50 -0.38 -2.32
C LEU A 190 12.62 1.16 -2.31
N GLU A 191 13.85 1.68 -2.40
CA GLU A 191 14.07 3.11 -2.66
C GLU A 191 13.67 3.49 -4.09
N SER A 192 14.07 2.66 -5.05
CA SER A 192 13.67 2.65 -6.46
C SER A 192 14.08 1.33 -7.10
N ALA A 193 13.59 1.03 -8.30
CA ALA A 193 13.95 -0.20 -9.00
C ALA A 193 15.45 -0.26 -9.31
N ILE A 194 16.07 0.83 -9.77
CA ILE A 194 17.51 0.86 -10.08
C ILE A 194 18.36 0.76 -8.82
N ARG A 195 18.03 1.48 -7.75
CA ARG A 195 18.77 1.38 -6.49
C ARG A 195 18.67 -0.01 -5.86
N CYS A 196 17.54 -0.68 -6.04
CA CYS A 196 17.38 -2.07 -5.64
C CYS A 196 18.30 -3.01 -6.42
N ALA A 197 18.39 -2.86 -7.76
CA ALA A 197 19.16 -3.75 -8.63
C ALA A 197 20.66 -3.51 -8.59
N LEU A 198 21.11 -2.25 -8.50
CA LEU A 198 22.52 -1.85 -8.60
C LEU A 198 23.15 -1.46 -7.26
N GLY A 199 22.37 -1.49 -6.17
CA GLY A 199 22.80 -1.13 -4.84
C GLY A 199 22.63 0.35 -4.50
N TYR A 200 22.67 0.63 -3.20
CA TYR A 200 22.55 1.95 -2.62
C TYR A 200 23.61 2.91 -3.18
N GLY A 201 23.17 4.06 -3.67
CA GLY A 201 24.08 5.11 -4.19
C GLY A 201 24.53 4.90 -5.63
N SER A 202 24.04 3.88 -6.34
CA SER A 202 24.32 3.75 -7.77
C SER A 202 23.72 4.93 -8.54
N SER A 203 24.63 5.71 -9.11
CA SER A 203 24.34 7.04 -9.60
C SER A 203 23.75 7.06 -11.02
N LEU A 204 22.82 7.89 -11.20
CA LEU A 204 22.63 8.99 -12.18
C LEU A 204 22.62 8.65 -13.67
N SER A 205 23.40 7.75 -14.23
CA SER A 205 23.44 7.51 -15.68
C SER A 205 22.19 6.81 -16.21
N MET A 206 21.41 6.15 -15.36
CA MET A 206 20.19 5.44 -15.70
C MET A 206 18.91 6.11 -15.14
N TYR A 207 19.01 7.31 -14.64
CA TYR A 207 17.91 8.06 -14.03
C TYR A 207 16.61 8.12 -14.86
N PRO A 208 16.65 8.27 -16.20
CA PRO A 208 15.42 8.28 -17.02
C PRO A 208 14.68 6.95 -17.07
N LEU A 209 15.34 5.83 -16.68
CA LEU A 209 14.79 4.47 -16.67
C LEU A 209 14.43 4.00 -15.27
N ASP A 210 14.72 4.80 -14.22
CA ASP A 210 14.42 4.45 -12.85
C ASP A 210 12.93 4.62 -12.57
N ILE A 211 12.31 3.58 -12.01
CA ILE A 211 10.91 3.53 -11.67
C ILE A 211 10.70 3.34 -10.17
N PHE A 212 9.51 3.68 -9.68
CA PHE A 212 9.13 3.60 -8.25
C PHE A 212 10.12 4.34 -7.35
N LYS A 213 10.43 5.60 -7.69
CA LYS A 213 11.36 6.44 -6.92
C LYS A 213 10.78 6.87 -5.58
N ASN A 214 10.70 5.93 -4.64
CA ASN A 214 10.17 6.19 -3.30
C ASN A 214 11.04 7.18 -2.54
N TYR A 215 12.35 7.19 -2.77
CA TYR A 215 13.27 8.14 -2.14
C TYR A 215 12.99 9.62 -2.47
N GLU A 216 12.32 9.91 -3.61
CA GLU A 216 11.89 11.27 -3.95
C GLU A 216 10.54 11.65 -3.31
N LYS A 217 9.75 10.67 -2.88
CA LYS A 217 8.35 10.86 -2.47
C LYS A 217 8.14 10.67 -0.97
N ILE A 218 9.02 9.93 -0.30
CA ILE A 218 8.81 9.50 1.09
C ILE A 218 8.73 10.67 2.06
N GLU A 219 9.46 11.75 1.81
CA GLU A 219 9.40 12.97 2.62
C GLU A 219 8.04 13.68 2.56
N ALA A 220 7.24 13.45 1.53
CA ALA A 220 5.88 13.98 1.43
C ALA A 220 4.83 13.15 2.18
N VAL A 221 5.21 12.03 2.77
CA VAL A 221 4.35 11.18 3.60
C VAL A 221 4.22 11.82 4.98
N VAL A 222 3.09 12.41 5.28
CA VAL A 222 2.82 13.12 6.55
C VAL A 222 2.10 12.26 7.60
N CYS A 223 1.40 11.21 7.18
CA CYS A 223 0.78 10.27 8.11
C CYS A 223 1.84 9.41 8.82
N LYS A 224 1.45 8.80 9.95
CA LYS A 224 2.35 7.85 10.63
C LYS A 224 2.66 6.69 9.69
N ALA A 225 3.95 6.35 9.55
CA ALA A 225 4.41 5.31 8.64
C ALA A 225 5.31 4.29 9.35
N ALA A 226 5.08 3.00 9.06
CA ALA A 226 5.77 1.86 9.66
C ALA A 226 6.53 1.09 8.59
N ILE A 227 7.73 0.59 8.91
CA ILE A 227 8.54 -0.26 8.04
C ILE A 227 8.88 -1.57 8.74
N ILE A 228 8.68 -2.69 8.03
CA ILE A 228 9.17 -4.00 8.42
C ILE A 228 10.05 -4.56 7.31
N HIS A 229 11.25 -5.07 7.66
CA HIS A 229 12.23 -5.53 6.69
C HIS A 229 13.13 -6.61 7.28
N GLY A 230 13.48 -7.61 6.47
CA GLY A 230 14.47 -8.62 6.84
C GLY A 230 15.90 -8.10 6.65
N THR A 231 16.76 -8.26 7.65
CA THR A 231 18.14 -7.71 7.59
C THR A 231 19.03 -8.41 6.59
N SER A 232 18.69 -9.66 6.21
CA SER A 232 19.40 -10.46 5.20
C SER A 232 18.67 -10.50 3.85
N ASP A 233 17.85 -9.49 3.55
CA ASP A 233 17.13 -9.37 2.27
C ASP A 233 18.14 -9.09 1.13
N ASN A 234 18.24 -10.06 0.24
CA ASN A 234 19.14 -10.04 -0.92
C ASN A 234 18.39 -9.68 -2.23
N VAL A 235 17.10 -9.46 -2.17
CA VAL A 235 16.27 -9.02 -3.30
C VAL A 235 16.07 -7.50 -3.25
N VAL A 236 15.63 -7.00 -2.10
CA VAL A 236 15.53 -5.57 -1.80
C VAL A 236 16.42 -5.27 -0.60
N PRO A 237 17.57 -4.65 -0.78
CA PRO A 237 18.53 -4.44 0.30
C PRO A 237 17.94 -3.66 1.48
N CYS A 238 18.05 -4.20 2.69
CA CYS A 238 17.49 -3.60 3.93
C CYS A 238 17.98 -2.16 4.16
N LYS A 239 19.20 -1.82 3.70
CA LYS A 239 19.74 -0.46 3.77
C LYS A 239 18.83 0.58 3.11
N GLY A 240 18.15 0.22 2.01
CA GLY A 240 17.16 1.09 1.38
C GLY A 240 15.94 1.32 2.28
N GLY A 241 15.47 0.28 2.97
CA GLY A 241 14.41 0.40 3.97
C GLY A 241 14.78 1.32 5.15
N VAL A 242 16.04 1.23 5.62
CA VAL A 242 16.57 2.12 6.66
C VAL A 242 16.59 3.58 6.16
N ALA A 243 17.12 3.82 4.95
CA ALA A 243 17.17 5.16 4.37
C ALA A 243 15.78 5.79 4.20
N LEU A 244 14.79 4.98 3.76
CA LEU A 244 13.41 5.44 3.66
C LEU A 244 12.80 5.74 5.04
N HIS A 245 13.11 4.93 6.06
CA HIS A 245 12.65 5.16 7.42
C HIS A 245 13.20 6.49 7.99
N ASP A 246 14.48 6.74 7.79
CA ASP A 246 15.14 7.96 8.28
C ASP A 246 14.62 9.23 7.59
N ALA A 247 14.08 9.11 6.38
CA ALA A 247 13.48 10.21 5.62
C ALA A 247 11.98 10.44 5.94
N LEU A 248 11.33 9.59 6.73
CA LEU A 248 9.93 9.75 7.11
C LEU A 248 9.74 10.93 8.07
N GLN A 249 8.69 11.72 7.85
CA GLN A 249 8.31 12.81 8.77
C GLN A 249 7.71 12.31 10.09
N ASN A 250 6.99 11.21 10.06
CA ASN A 250 6.28 10.64 11.22
C ASN A 250 6.47 9.12 11.29
N PRO A 251 7.71 8.65 11.58
CA PRO A 251 8.01 7.22 11.65
C PRO A 251 7.37 6.56 12.87
N TYR A 252 6.90 5.34 12.68
CA TYR A 252 6.62 4.37 13.74
C TYR A 252 7.87 3.55 13.97
N GLU A 253 8.05 2.98 15.18
CA GLU A 253 9.19 2.11 15.49
C GLU A 253 9.36 1.01 14.43
N PRO A 254 10.50 0.94 13.72
CA PRO A 254 10.67 -0.03 12.64
C PRO A 254 10.87 -1.45 13.16
N CYS A 255 10.54 -2.43 12.34
CA CYS A 255 10.77 -3.84 12.66
C CYS A 255 11.84 -4.42 11.73
N TRP A 256 13.08 -4.44 12.19
CA TRP A 256 14.18 -5.10 11.49
C TRP A 256 14.24 -6.56 11.93
N LEU A 257 13.84 -7.50 11.04
CA LEU A 257 13.84 -8.93 11.32
C LEU A 257 15.23 -9.51 11.04
N GLU A 258 15.99 -9.74 12.10
CA GLU A 258 17.37 -10.21 12.03
C GLU A 258 17.48 -11.59 11.35
N GLY A 259 18.36 -11.71 10.34
CA GLY A 259 18.62 -12.94 9.61
C GLY A 259 17.57 -13.34 8.58
N TYR A 260 16.43 -12.63 8.50
CA TYR A 260 15.41 -12.93 7.49
C TYR A 260 15.67 -12.20 6.17
N GLY A 261 15.32 -12.86 5.07
CA GLY A 261 15.39 -12.33 3.71
C GLY A 261 14.01 -11.88 3.21
N HIS A 262 13.92 -11.66 1.89
CA HIS A 262 12.73 -11.10 1.22
C HIS A 262 11.47 -11.95 1.34
N ASN A 263 11.61 -13.27 1.20
CA ASN A 263 10.48 -14.19 1.05
C ASN A 263 10.31 -15.18 2.21
N ASN A 264 11.13 -15.08 3.26
CA ASN A 264 11.09 -16.02 4.38
C ASN A 264 10.77 -15.34 5.73
N MET A 265 10.31 -14.09 5.71
CA MET A 265 9.84 -13.44 6.93
C MET A 265 8.61 -14.19 7.47
N PRO A 266 8.60 -14.57 8.78
CA PRO A 266 7.49 -15.30 9.37
C PRO A 266 6.21 -14.46 9.36
N TYR A 267 5.12 -15.00 8.86
CA TYR A 267 3.84 -14.29 8.77
C TYR A 267 3.30 -13.86 10.14
N ASP A 268 3.51 -14.66 11.17
CA ASP A 268 3.11 -14.31 12.54
C ASP A 268 3.79 -13.02 13.03
N ARG A 269 5.07 -12.83 12.73
CA ARG A 269 5.82 -11.61 13.05
C ARG A 269 5.31 -10.41 12.24
N VAL A 270 5.12 -10.61 10.94
CA VAL A 270 4.59 -9.57 10.04
C VAL A 270 3.19 -9.14 10.48
N PHE A 271 2.31 -10.10 10.77
CA PHE A 271 0.94 -9.80 11.20
C PHE A 271 0.88 -9.18 12.59
N LEU A 272 1.75 -9.62 13.51
CA LEU A 272 1.84 -9.01 14.85
C LEU A 272 2.26 -7.55 14.73
N TYR A 273 3.29 -7.26 13.94
CA TYR A 273 3.74 -5.89 13.72
C TYR A 273 2.64 -5.01 13.09
N ALA A 274 1.99 -5.51 12.04
CA ALA A 274 0.86 -4.83 11.44
C ALA A 274 -0.27 -4.57 12.45
N ARG A 275 -0.62 -5.56 13.27
CA ARG A 275 -1.64 -5.45 14.32
C ARG A 275 -1.28 -4.38 15.36
N CYS A 276 -0.03 -4.33 15.81
CA CYS A 276 0.44 -3.32 16.76
C CYS A 276 0.34 -1.91 16.16
N PHE A 277 0.80 -1.75 14.92
CA PHE A 277 0.72 -0.48 14.21
C PHE A 277 -0.73 0.00 14.02
N LEU A 278 -1.64 -0.88 13.58
CA LEU A 278 -3.07 -0.56 13.47
C LEU A 278 -3.69 -0.19 14.82
N GLY A 279 -3.27 -0.84 15.89
CA GLY A 279 -3.71 -0.52 17.25
C GLY A 279 -3.33 0.90 17.66
N GLU A 280 -2.11 1.30 17.37
CA GLU A 280 -1.63 2.66 17.63
C GLU A 280 -2.41 3.70 16.80
N LEU A 281 -2.58 3.47 15.50
CA LEU A 281 -3.35 4.35 14.63
C LEU A 281 -4.81 4.50 15.10
N ASN A 282 -5.44 3.38 15.49
CA ASN A 282 -6.80 3.38 15.97
C ASN A 282 -6.97 4.14 17.29
N LYS A 283 -5.97 4.04 18.18
CA LYS A 283 -5.93 4.80 19.44
C LYS A 283 -5.89 6.31 19.17
N VAL A 284 -4.98 6.74 18.29
CA VAL A 284 -4.84 8.16 17.91
C VAL A 284 -6.13 8.67 17.27
N ARG A 285 -6.70 7.93 16.32
CA ARG A 285 -7.95 8.28 15.65
C ARG A 285 -9.11 8.44 16.63
N ARG A 286 -9.33 7.45 17.51
CA ARG A 286 -10.43 7.47 18.50
C ARG A 286 -10.29 8.63 19.49
N ASN A 287 -9.06 8.99 19.88
CA ASN A 287 -8.83 10.12 20.74
C ASN A 287 -9.20 11.44 20.03
N ALA A 288 -8.79 11.61 18.77
CA ALA A 288 -9.16 12.77 17.98
C ALA A 288 -10.69 12.90 17.76
N GLU A 289 -11.39 11.78 17.50
CA GLU A 289 -12.84 11.77 17.38
C GLU A 289 -13.54 12.15 18.70
N ARG A 290 -13.01 11.71 19.85
CA ARG A 290 -13.53 12.08 21.17
C ARG A 290 -13.34 13.57 21.49
N GLU A 291 -12.22 14.13 21.08
CA GLU A 291 -11.95 15.56 21.28
C GLU A 291 -12.83 16.45 20.41
N GLN A 292 -13.08 16.06 19.16
CA GLN A 292 -13.98 16.77 18.24
C GLN A 292 -15.47 16.67 18.64
N GLY A 293 -15.87 15.61 19.33
CA GLY A 293 -17.23 15.41 19.84
C GLY A 293 -17.56 16.10 21.17
N LYS A 294 -16.57 16.77 21.80
CA LYS A 294 -16.82 17.52 23.04
C LYS A 294 -17.52 18.84 22.75
N PRO A 295 -18.58 19.22 23.48
CA PRO A 295 -19.22 20.51 23.32
C PRO A 295 -18.22 21.64 23.58
N VAL A 296 -18.31 22.68 22.75
CA VAL A 296 -17.38 23.85 22.79
C VAL A 296 -17.23 24.46 24.20
N VAL A 297 -18.21 24.30 25.06
CA VAL A 297 -18.23 24.79 26.46
C VAL A 297 -17.13 24.11 27.32
N GLU A 298 -16.78 22.84 27.09
CA GLU A 298 -15.72 22.16 27.87
C GLU A 298 -14.31 22.59 27.48
N LEU A 299 -14.12 23.11 26.26
CA LEU A 299 -12.83 23.57 25.76
C LEU A 299 -12.43 24.93 26.41
N PHE A 300 -13.41 25.77 26.76
CA PHE A 300 -13.16 27.07 27.42
C PHE A 300 -12.91 26.94 28.92
N GLN A 301 -13.39 25.89 29.59
CA GLN A 301 -13.15 25.68 31.02
C GLN A 301 -11.71 25.24 31.34
N LYS A 302 -11.01 24.60 30.40
CA LYS A 302 -9.60 24.21 30.55
C LYS A 302 -8.62 25.37 30.25
N ALA A 303 -9.01 26.33 29.45
CA ALA A 303 -8.18 27.49 29.12
C ALA A 303 -8.22 28.62 30.17
N GLY A 304 -9.20 28.57 31.10
CA GLY A 304 -9.34 29.57 32.17
C GLY A 304 -8.79 29.13 33.52
N SER A 305 -8.12 27.95 33.60
CA SER A 305 -7.52 27.43 34.85
C SER A 305 -6.00 27.18 34.73
N ALA A 306 -5.31 27.87 33.82
CA ALA A 306 -3.86 27.87 33.72
C ALA A 306 -3.29 29.27 33.99
#